data_b5a65cfe6388529d472aad6f3044a786
#
_entry.id   b5a65cfe6388529d472aad6f3044a786
#
_cell.length_a   1.000
_cell.length_b   1.000
_cell.length_c   1.000
_cell.angle_alpha   90.00
_cell.angle_beta   90.00
_cell.angle_gamma   90.00
#
_symmetry.space_group_name_H-M   'P 1'
#
loop_
_entity.id
_entity.type
_entity.pdbx_description
1 polymer ?
#
loop_
_entity_poly.entity_id
_entity_poly.type
_entity_poly.pdbx_seq_one_letter_code
_entity_poly.pdbx_strand_id
1 'polypeptide(L)'
;MNNLIDLEKKINSELGTKINTSEIKHNQIYLEIDSEDLIDVVLFVKTNKDTKFRQLIDITVVDYPERSKRFKIVYLFLSHEFNQRMILSYNISENEVIASLTPIFPSANWMEREVFDMYGVSFKDHPDLRRILTDYGFEGHPLRKDFPLTGHTEVRYSEDQKKVVNEPVKLEQNYRNFDYESPWEGTKYIKELTESNDIKN
;
A
#
# COMPACT_ATOMS: atom_id res chain seq x y z
N MET A 1 3.89 23.08 -20.64
CA MET A 1 3.36 21.88 -19.98
C MET A 1 4.31 20.74 -20.31
N ASN A 2 5.03 20.23 -19.34
CA ASN A 2 5.85 19.02 -19.58
C ASN A 2 4.87 17.86 -19.85
N ASN A 3 4.96 17.29 -21.03
CA ASN A 3 4.15 16.11 -21.37
C ASN A 3 4.61 14.97 -20.43
N LEU A 4 3.66 14.20 -19.87
CA LEU A 4 3.97 13.05 -19.00
C LEU A 4 4.92 12.05 -19.67
N ILE A 5 4.81 11.90 -20.99
CA ILE A 5 5.68 11.03 -21.80
C ILE A 5 7.13 11.53 -21.76
N ASP A 6 7.34 12.84 -21.86
CA ASP A 6 8.69 13.41 -21.83
C ASP A 6 9.29 13.30 -20.44
N LEU A 7 8.46 13.46 -19.40
CA LEU A 7 8.87 13.27 -18.00
C LEU A 7 9.25 11.82 -17.71
N GLU A 8 8.43 10.87 -18.13
CA GLU A 8 8.72 9.44 -18.00
C GLU A 8 10.02 9.05 -18.71
N LYS A 9 10.21 9.48 -19.95
CA LYS A 9 11.45 9.25 -20.71
C LYS A 9 12.66 9.81 -19.97
N LYS A 10 12.54 11.00 -19.40
CA LYS A 10 13.61 11.61 -18.65
C LYS A 10 13.96 10.85 -17.37
N ILE A 11 12.94 10.46 -16.59
CA ILE A 11 13.14 9.63 -15.40
C ILE A 11 13.87 8.33 -15.79
N ASN A 12 13.41 7.66 -16.84
CA ASN A 12 14.02 6.43 -17.33
C ASN A 12 15.46 6.65 -17.86
N SER A 13 15.77 7.77 -18.47
CA SER A 13 17.12 8.05 -18.95
C SER A 13 18.13 8.28 -17.82
N GLU A 14 17.69 8.88 -16.72
CA GLU A 14 18.53 9.22 -15.58
C GLU A 14 18.65 8.08 -14.54
N LEU A 15 17.55 7.33 -14.36
CA LEU A 15 17.40 6.29 -13.34
C LEU A 15 17.17 4.88 -13.91
N GLY A 16 17.36 4.69 -15.22
CA GLY A 16 16.94 3.45 -15.90
C GLY A 16 17.48 2.15 -15.30
N THR A 17 18.66 2.18 -14.66
CA THR A 17 19.24 1.02 -13.96
C THR A 17 18.55 0.70 -12.62
N LYS A 18 17.74 1.63 -12.09
CA LYS A 18 17.06 1.53 -10.79
C LYS A 18 15.55 1.36 -10.93
N ILE A 19 15.04 1.35 -12.15
CA ILE A 19 13.63 1.22 -12.45
C ILE A 19 13.39 -0.10 -13.13
N ASN A 20 12.58 -0.96 -12.52
CA ASN A 20 12.20 -2.25 -13.08
C ASN A 20 11.12 -2.08 -14.15
N THR A 21 10.10 -1.29 -13.86
CA THR A 21 9.02 -0.97 -14.81
C THR A 21 8.60 0.49 -14.70
N SER A 22 8.25 1.08 -15.85
CA SER A 22 7.71 2.44 -15.96
C SER A 22 6.52 2.43 -16.90
N GLU A 23 5.39 2.97 -16.47
CA GLU A 23 4.16 3.01 -17.23
C GLU A 23 3.39 4.30 -16.97
N ILE A 24 2.68 4.79 -17.99
CA ILE A 24 1.71 5.88 -17.83
C ILE A 24 0.31 5.30 -17.87
N LYS A 25 -0.42 5.40 -16.77
CA LYS A 25 -1.83 4.98 -16.65
C LYS A 25 -2.62 6.08 -15.98
N HIS A 26 -3.87 6.29 -16.38
CA HIS A 26 -4.79 7.25 -15.76
C HIS A 26 -4.19 8.66 -15.58
N ASN A 27 -3.39 9.10 -16.53
CA ASN A 27 -2.67 10.37 -16.49
C ASN A 27 -1.71 10.52 -15.29
N GLN A 28 -1.10 9.42 -14.87
CA GLN A 28 -0.11 9.32 -13.78
C GLN A 28 1.06 8.43 -14.21
N ILE A 29 2.23 8.65 -13.63
CA ILE A 29 3.41 7.82 -13.83
C ILE A 29 3.42 6.74 -12.76
N TYR A 30 3.56 5.49 -13.18
CA TYR A 30 3.74 4.33 -12.31
C TYR A 30 5.16 3.83 -12.47
N LEU A 31 5.89 3.77 -11.37
CA LEU A 31 7.26 3.24 -11.32
C LEU A 31 7.30 2.05 -10.37
N GLU A 32 7.95 0.98 -10.80
CA GLU A 32 8.30 -0.13 -9.93
C GLU A 32 9.83 -0.23 -9.84
N ILE A 33 10.34 -0.34 -8.62
CA ILE A 33 11.76 -0.34 -8.30
C ILE A 33 12.10 -1.51 -7.37
N ASP A 34 13.35 -1.67 -6.98
CA ASP A 34 13.74 -2.50 -5.85
C ASP A 34 13.81 -1.67 -4.56
N SER A 35 13.61 -2.32 -3.40
CA SER A 35 13.58 -1.64 -2.09
C SER A 35 14.87 -0.88 -1.76
N GLU A 36 16.01 -1.37 -2.28
CA GLU A 36 17.34 -0.78 -2.07
C GLU A 36 17.50 0.59 -2.77
N ASP A 37 16.81 0.80 -3.89
CA ASP A 37 16.91 2.03 -4.69
C ASP A 37 15.93 3.13 -4.25
N LEU A 38 15.08 2.87 -3.25
CA LEU A 38 14.04 3.78 -2.80
C LEU A 38 14.56 5.19 -2.54
N ILE A 39 15.60 5.32 -1.71
CA ILE A 39 16.12 6.63 -1.28
C ILE A 39 16.65 7.43 -2.47
N ASP A 40 17.41 6.79 -3.34
CA ASP A 40 18.02 7.47 -4.48
C ASP A 40 16.97 7.94 -5.48
N VAL A 41 15.99 7.09 -5.79
CA VAL A 41 14.89 7.45 -6.71
C VAL A 41 14.07 8.59 -6.12
N VAL A 42 13.70 8.50 -4.84
CA VAL A 42 12.90 9.53 -4.15
C VAL A 42 13.64 10.86 -4.07
N LEU A 43 14.93 10.86 -3.75
CA LEU A 43 15.75 12.08 -3.75
C LEU A 43 15.82 12.70 -5.14
N PHE A 44 16.04 11.90 -6.17
CA PHE A 44 16.07 12.38 -7.55
C PHE A 44 14.74 13.04 -7.94
N VAL A 45 13.61 12.35 -7.79
CA VAL A 45 12.31 12.89 -8.24
C VAL A 45 11.88 14.12 -7.43
N LYS A 46 12.34 14.25 -6.18
CA LYS A 46 12.08 15.42 -5.34
C LYS A 46 12.92 16.64 -5.77
N THR A 47 14.22 16.45 -6.05
CA THR A 47 15.18 17.54 -6.21
C THR A 47 15.40 17.98 -7.65
N ASN A 48 15.21 17.08 -8.61
CA ASN A 48 15.41 17.37 -10.02
C ASN A 48 14.46 18.48 -10.47
N LYS A 49 14.99 19.41 -11.28
CA LYS A 49 14.28 20.62 -11.73
C LYS A 49 13.06 20.37 -12.60
N ASP A 50 13.01 19.20 -13.26
CA ASP A 50 11.96 18.86 -14.23
C ASP A 50 10.90 17.93 -13.63
N THR A 51 11.14 17.34 -12.45
CA THR A 51 10.20 16.44 -11.77
C THR A 51 9.52 17.10 -10.58
N LYS A 52 10.29 17.62 -9.62
CA LYS A 52 9.84 18.39 -8.44
C LYS A 52 8.67 17.74 -7.68
N PHE A 53 8.71 16.43 -7.46
CA PHE A 53 7.74 15.75 -6.62
C PHE A 53 8.02 16.05 -5.14
N ARG A 54 7.57 17.21 -4.69
CA ARG A 54 7.88 17.76 -3.36
C ARG A 54 6.86 17.40 -2.28
N GLN A 55 5.76 16.78 -2.64
CA GLN A 55 4.78 16.30 -1.69
C GLN A 55 4.68 14.78 -1.77
N LEU A 56 4.84 14.13 -0.63
CA LEU A 56 4.40 12.77 -0.37
C LEU A 56 2.94 12.86 0.09
N ILE A 57 2.03 12.28 -0.69
CA ILE A 57 0.58 12.32 -0.41
C ILE A 57 0.24 11.22 0.59
N ASP A 58 0.72 9.99 0.31
CA ASP A 58 0.38 8.83 1.13
C ASP A 58 1.40 7.70 0.95
N ILE A 59 1.43 6.79 1.94
CA ILE A 59 2.15 5.53 1.92
C ILE A 59 1.14 4.45 2.31
N THR A 60 0.98 3.44 1.46
CA THR A 60 0.09 2.33 1.77
C THR A 60 0.70 0.99 1.36
N VAL A 61 0.07 -0.11 1.79
CA VAL A 61 0.52 -1.47 1.51
C VAL A 61 -0.62 -2.30 0.95
N VAL A 62 -0.27 -3.16 -0.01
CA VAL A 62 -1.18 -4.20 -0.50
C VAL A 62 -0.63 -5.54 -0.08
N ASP A 63 -1.44 -6.34 0.60
CA ASP A 63 -1.09 -7.68 1.08
C ASP A 63 -1.48 -8.74 0.04
N TYR A 64 -0.49 -9.52 -0.40
CA TYR A 64 -0.61 -10.67 -1.31
C TYR A 64 -0.11 -11.94 -0.63
N PRO A 65 -0.90 -12.61 0.21
CA PRO A 65 -0.48 -13.76 1.02
C PRO A 65 0.17 -14.90 0.20
N GLU A 66 -0.27 -15.04 -1.06
CA GLU A 66 0.19 -16.10 -1.97
C GLU A 66 1.61 -15.88 -2.54
N ARG A 67 2.17 -14.68 -2.36
CA ARG A 67 3.46 -14.31 -2.96
C ARG A 67 4.60 -14.46 -1.95
N SER A 68 5.80 -14.82 -2.45
CA SER A 68 7.03 -14.83 -1.64
C SER A 68 7.39 -13.42 -1.15
N LYS A 69 7.29 -12.41 -2.02
CA LYS A 69 7.31 -11.00 -1.65
C LYS A 69 5.87 -10.59 -1.37
N ARG A 70 5.44 -10.79 -0.13
CA ARG A 70 4.05 -10.68 0.30
C ARG A 70 3.50 -9.27 0.19
N PHE A 71 4.27 -8.26 0.59
CA PHE A 71 3.79 -6.89 0.67
C PHE A 71 4.26 -6.06 -0.51
N LYS A 72 3.31 -5.39 -1.18
CA LYS A 72 3.59 -4.34 -2.15
C LYS A 72 3.43 -2.99 -1.47
N ILE A 73 4.55 -2.28 -1.27
CA ILE A 73 4.55 -0.93 -0.72
C ILE A 73 4.29 0.06 -1.86
N VAL A 74 3.43 1.03 -1.61
CA VAL A 74 3.00 2.02 -2.60
C VAL A 74 3.13 3.43 -2.00
N TYR A 75 3.86 4.28 -2.69
CA TYR A 75 4.06 5.69 -2.36
C TYR A 75 3.39 6.56 -3.41
N LEU A 76 2.63 7.55 -2.96
CA LEU A 76 1.95 8.50 -3.82
C LEU A 76 2.60 9.87 -3.72
N PHE A 77 3.07 10.38 -4.84
CA PHE A 77 3.75 11.68 -4.90
C PHE A 77 3.00 12.68 -5.78
N LEU A 78 3.13 13.96 -5.43
CA LEU A 78 2.59 15.08 -6.18
C LEU A 78 3.66 16.13 -6.45
N SER A 79 3.74 16.56 -7.70
CA SER A 79 4.42 17.77 -8.12
C SER A 79 3.39 18.89 -8.28
N HIS A 80 3.39 19.86 -7.35
CA HIS A 80 2.51 21.02 -7.42
C HIS A 80 2.83 21.93 -8.60
N GLU A 81 4.12 22.07 -8.92
CA GLU A 81 4.58 22.97 -9.97
C GLU A 81 4.13 22.52 -11.35
N PHE A 82 4.14 21.20 -11.58
CA PHE A 82 3.74 20.62 -12.87
C PHE A 82 2.35 19.99 -12.86
N ASN A 83 1.66 19.97 -11.71
CA ASN A 83 0.38 19.30 -11.50
C ASN A 83 0.38 17.85 -11.99
N GLN A 84 1.40 17.11 -11.61
CA GLN A 84 1.63 15.71 -12.02
C GLN A 84 1.67 14.81 -10.80
N ARG A 85 1.17 13.59 -10.96
CA ARG A 85 1.18 12.54 -9.94
C ARG A 85 2.05 11.38 -10.36
N MET A 86 2.71 10.79 -9.39
CA MET A 86 3.54 9.60 -9.55
C MET A 86 3.22 8.60 -8.46
N ILE A 87 3.14 7.36 -8.84
CA ILE A 87 3.00 6.21 -7.94
C ILE A 87 4.30 5.41 -8.05
N LEU A 88 4.98 5.28 -6.93
CA LEU A 88 6.18 4.46 -6.80
C LEU A 88 5.82 3.22 -6.00
N SER A 89 6.24 2.06 -6.45
CA SER A 89 5.95 0.81 -5.73
C SER A 89 7.13 -0.17 -5.80
N TYR A 90 7.20 -1.04 -4.80
CA TYR A 90 8.09 -2.20 -4.78
C TYR A 90 7.52 -3.31 -3.90
N ASN A 91 8.04 -4.53 -4.07
CA ASN A 91 7.56 -5.69 -3.35
C ASN A 91 8.61 -6.14 -2.33
N ILE A 92 8.18 -6.45 -1.10
CA ILE A 92 9.03 -6.92 -0.01
C ILE A 92 8.52 -8.24 0.58
N SER A 93 9.43 -8.97 1.22
CA SER A 93 9.08 -10.13 2.04
C SER A 93 8.55 -9.70 3.41
N GLU A 94 7.83 -10.56 4.11
CA GLU A 94 7.15 -10.22 5.38
C GLU A 94 8.08 -9.67 6.46
N ASN A 95 9.32 -10.18 6.53
CA ASN A 95 10.28 -9.79 7.57
C ASN A 95 11.34 -8.77 7.07
N GLU A 96 11.15 -8.25 5.88
CA GLU A 96 12.09 -7.28 5.30
C GLU A 96 11.90 -5.91 5.95
N VAL A 97 13.01 -5.27 6.31
CA VAL A 97 13.03 -3.92 6.89
C VAL A 97 13.41 -2.94 5.79
N ILE A 98 12.59 -1.93 5.58
CA ILE A 98 12.75 -0.93 4.52
C ILE A 98 13.23 0.41 5.05
N ALA A 99 13.87 1.21 4.22
CA ALA A 99 14.36 2.53 4.61
C ALA A 99 13.21 3.51 4.86
N SER A 100 13.28 4.29 5.95
CA SER A 100 12.32 5.36 6.24
C SER A 100 12.54 6.56 5.31
N LEU A 101 11.44 7.16 4.86
CA LEU A 101 11.44 8.42 4.12
C LEU A 101 11.35 9.66 5.03
N THR A 102 11.28 9.51 6.35
CA THR A 102 11.17 10.64 7.30
C THR A 102 12.26 11.71 7.15
N PRO A 103 13.53 11.38 6.81
CA PRO A 103 14.55 12.41 6.57
C PRO A 103 14.30 13.24 5.30
N ILE A 104 13.57 12.67 4.34
CA ILE A 104 13.28 13.33 3.06
C ILE A 104 11.92 14.04 3.13
N PHE A 105 10.91 13.36 3.66
CA PHE A 105 9.54 13.85 3.81
C PHE A 105 9.07 13.70 5.27
N PRO A 106 9.02 14.78 6.06
CA PRO A 106 8.54 14.69 7.44
C PRO A 106 7.13 14.12 7.60
N SER A 107 6.28 14.28 6.56
CA SER A 107 4.93 13.68 6.52
C SER A 107 4.95 12.14 6.56
N ALA A 108 6.02 11.51 6.10
CA ALA A 108 6.18 10.06 6.15
C ALA A 108 6.10 9.48 7.57
N ASN A 109 6.47 10.27 8.59
CA ASN A 109 6.48 9.81 9.97
C ASN A 109 5.17 9.11 10.39
N TRP A 110 4.03 9.75 10.16
CA TRP A 110 2.74 9.19 10.55
C TRP A 110 2.26 8.09 9.60
N MET A 111 2.52 8.25 8.30
CA MET A 111 2.14 7.27 7.28
C MET A 111 2.89 5.94 7.46
N GLU A 112 4.19 5.99 7.78
CA GLU A 112 5.00 4.81 8.08
C GLU A 112 4.56 4.12 9.37
N ARG A 113 4.15 4.88 10.39
CA ARG A 113 3.56 4.33 11.61
C ARG A 113 2.22 3.64 11.35
N GLU A 114 1.38 4.20 10.48
CA GLU A 114 0.15 3.56 10.04
C GLU A 114 0.42 2.24 9.33
N VAL A 115 1.36 2.22 8.40
CA VAL A 115 1.79 1.00 7.69
C VAL A 115 2.35 -0.04 8.67
N PHE A 116 3.16 0.38 9.63
CA PHE A 116 3.65 -0.50 10.68
C PHE A 116 2.50 -1.06 11.53
N ASP A 117 1.57 -0.23 11.95
CA ASP A 117 0.47 -0.65 12.80
C ASP A 117 -0.48 -1.62 12.09
N MET A 118 -0.86 -1.30 10.85
CA MET A 118 -1.86 -2.04 10.08
C MET A 118 -1.31 -3.31 9.41
N TYR A 119 -0.04 -3.33 8.99
CA TYR A 119 0.56 -4.42 8.23
C TYR A 119 1.77 -5.07 8.90
N GLY A 120 2.40 -4.41 9.87
CA GLY A 120 3.61 -4.91 10.56
C GLY A 120 4.91 -4.71 9.76
N VAL A 121 4.93 -3.81 8.78
CA VAL A 121 6.14 -3.48 8.03
C VAL A 121 7.03 -2.60 8.88
N SER A 122 8.30 -2.98 9.03
CA SER A 122 9.28 -2.22 9.83
C SER A 122 10.08 -1.26 8.98
N PHE A 123 10.31 -0.05 9.49
CA PHE A 123 11.07 1.01 8.83
C PHE A 123 12.38 1.28 9.57
N LYS A 124 13.50 1.11 8.87
CA LYS A 124 14.83 1.41 9.39
C LYS A 124 15.01 2.93 9.54
N ASP A 125 15.64 3.33 10.63
CA ASP A 125 15.94 4.74 10.93
C ASP A 125 14.70 5.65 11.08
N HIS A 126 13.51 5.06 11.32
CA HIS A 126 12.35 5.83 11.70
C HIS A 126 12.51 6.37 13.14
N PRO A 127 12.25 7.67 13.39
CA PRO A 127 12.53 8.29 14.68
C PRO A 127 11.68 7.77 15.85
N ASP A 128 10.45 7.31 15.59
CA ASP A 128 9.51 6.85 16.61
C ASP A 128 8.48 5.87 16.00
N LEU A 129 8.90 4.63 15.72
CA LEU A 129 8.06 3.60 15.12
C LEU A 129 7.20 2.90 16.16
N ARG A 130 6.06 3.48 16.50
CA ARG A 130 5.06 2.93 17.42
C ARG A 130 3.68 2.92 16.78
N ARG A 131 2.78 2.10 17.30
CA ARG A 131 1.37 2.04 16.83
C ARG A 131 0.69 3.42 16.92
N ILE A 132 -0.26 3.68 16.04
CA ILE A 132 -0.95 4.98 15.93
C ILE A 132 -2.47 4.86 15.86
N LEU A 133 -3.00 3.78 15.27
CA LEU A 133 -4.44 3.59 15.04
C LEU A 133 -5.05 2.56 15.99
N THR A 134 -4.30 1.53 16.37
CA THR A 134 -4.79 0.49 17.28
C THR A 134 -4.60 0.88 18.74
N ASP A 135 -5.41 0.28 19.62
CA ASP A 135 -5.31 0.47 21.07
C ASP A 135 -3.99 -0.04 21.64
N TYR A 136 -3.64 0.46 22.85
CA TYR A 136 -2.49 -0.06 23.61
C TYR A 136 -2.69 -1.53 23.91
N GLY A 137 -1.67 -2.34 23.60
CA GLY A 137 -1.74 -3.78 23.79
C GLY A 137 -2.52 -4.56 22.72
N PHE A 138 -2.92 -3.91 21.63
CA PHE A 138 -3.52 -4.61 20.51
C PHE A 138 -2.54 -5.60 19.86
N GLU A 139 -2.97 -6.84 19.65
CA GLU A 139 -2.18 -7.91 19.07
C GLU A 139 -2.57 -8.15 17.60
N GLY A 140 -1.56 -8.24 16.72
CA GLY A 140 -1.72 -8.46 15.29
C GLY A 140 -1.76 -7.17 14.47
N HIS A 141 -2.09 -7.31 13.19
CA HIS A 141 -2.10 -6.25 12.18
C HIS A 141 -3.39 -6.33 11.36
N PRO A 142 -4.36 -5.42 11.61
CA PRO A 142 -5.75 -5.60 11.16
C PRO A 142 -5.97 -5.58 9.64
N LEU A 143 -5.06 -4.99 8.86
CA LEU A 143 -5.20 -4.94 7.40
C LEU A 143 -4.52 -6.09 6.65
N ARG A 144 -3.85 -6.99 7.36
CA ARG A 144 -3.39 -8.24 6.77
C ARG A 144 -4.58 -9.14 6.41
N LYS A 145 -4.48 -9.83 5.27
CA LYS A 145 -5.55 -10.72 4.77
C LYS A 145 -5.77 -11.95 5.66
N ASP A 146 -4.78 -12.36 6.42
CA ASP A 146 -4.85 -13.46 7.40
C ASP A 146 -5.39 -13.02 8.78
N PHE A 147 -5.60 -11.71 9.01
CA PHE A 147 -6.22 -11.22 10.22
C PHE A 147 -7.77 -11.36 10.12
N PRO A 148 -8.44 -11.92 11.13
CA PRO A 148 -9.89 -12.15 11.07
C PRO A 148 -10.64 -10.81 11.02
N LEU A 149 -11.64 -10.72 10.13
CA LEU A 149 -12.43 -9.50 9.92
C LEU A 149 -13.12 -9.00 11.21
N THR A 150 -13.54 -9.92 12.08
CA THR A 150 -14.18 -9.60 13.36
C THR A 150 -13.20 -9.28 14.48
N GLY A 151 -11.89 -9.47 14.24
CA GLY A 151 -10.89 -9.42 15.30
C GLY A 151 -10.97 -10.59 16.28
N HIS A 152 -10.20 -10.55 17.34
CA HIS A 152 -10.16 -11.56 18.40
C HIS A 152 -10.90 -11.12 19.66
N THR A 153 -10.96 -9.81 19.90
CA THR A 153 -11.58 -9.21 21.07
C THR A 153 -12.54 -8.10 20.66
N GLU A 154 -13.61 -7.96 21.41
CA GLU A 154 -14.55 -6.86 21.31
C GLU A 154 -14.57 -6.01 22.58
N VAL A 155 -14.97 -4.76 22.44
CA VAL A 155 -15.00 -3.79 23.52
C VAL A 155 -16.44 -3.51 23.90
N ARG A 156 -16.77 -3.70 25.19
CA ARG A 156 -18.11 -3.47 25.71
C ARG A 156 -18.07 -2.69 27.03
N TYR A 157 -19.05 -1.83 27.24
CA TYR A 157 -19.24 -1.21 28.55
C TYR A 157 -19.95 -2.17 29.49
N SER A 158 -19.33 -2.44 30.66
CA SER A 158 -19.95 -3.25 31.71
C SER A 158 -20.65 -2.36 32.71
N GLU A 159 -21.96 -2.51 32.82
CA GLU A 159 -22.77 -1.79 33.84
C GLU A 159 -22.37 -2.17 35.26
N ASP A 160 -22.03 -3.42 35.49
CA ASP A 160 -21.66 -3.92 36.83
C ASP A 160 -20.31 -3.36 37.30
N GLN A 161 -19.34 -3.31 36.38
CA GLN A 161 -17.99 -2.81 36.67
C GLN A 161 -17.85 -1.30 36.45
N LYS A 162 -18.86 -0.65 35.88
CA LYS A 162 -18.84 0.79 35.49
C LYS A 162 -17.62 1.20 34.67
N LYS A 163 -17.17 0.31 33.79
CA LYS A 163 -16.00 0.53 32.92
C LYS A 163 -16.12 -0.22 31.60
N VAL A 164 -15.28 0.19 30.65
CA VAL A 164 -15.07 -0.53 29.39
C VAL A 164 -14.25 -1.78 29.67
N VAL A 165 -14.70 -2.92 29.16
CA VAL A 165 -14.04 -4.23 29.28
C VAL A 165 -13.79 -4.81 27.88
N ASN A 166 -12.66 -5.51 27.76
CA ASN A 166 -12.36 -6.31 26.57
C ASN A 166 -12.81 -7.76 26.83
N GLU A 167 -13.52 -8.34 25.91
CA GLU A 167 -13.94 -9.74 25.98
C GLU A 167 -13.74 -10.44 24.63
N PRO A 168 -13.55 -11.77 24.60
CA PRO A 168 -13.44 -12.49 23.35
C PRO A 168 -14.69 -12.33 22.48
N VAL A 169 -14.51 -12.14 21.19
CA VAL A 169 -15.61 -12.02 20.22
C VAL A 169 -16.49 -13.27 20.29
N LYS A 170 -17.79 -13.06 20.51
CA LYS A 170 -18.83 -14.10 20.48
C LYS A 170 -19.91 -13.69 19.49
N LEU A 171 -19.86 -14.29 18.31
CA LEU A 171 -20.89 -14.03 17.30
C LEU A 171 -22.11 -14.90 17.58
N GLU A 172 -23.29 -14.29 17.67
CA GLU A 172 -24.58 -15.01 17.76
C GLU A 172 -24.86 -15.81 16.49
N GLN A 173 -24.34 -15.35 15.36
CA GLN A 173 -24.45 -16.00 14.07
C GLN A 173 -23.05 -16.20 13.48
N ASN A 174 -22.80 -17.39 12.91
CA ASN A 174 -21.56 -17.64 12.18
C ASN A 174 -21.37 -16.63 11.04
N TYR A 175 -20.13 -16.17 10.86
CA TYR A 175 -19.78 -15.32 9.75
C TYR A 175 -20.13 -16.03 8.42
N ARG A 176 -20.92 -15.36 7.59
CA ARG A 176 -21.32 -15.91 6.29
C ARG A 176 -20.31 -15.50 5.23
N ASN A 177 -19.84 -16.50 4.50
CA ASN A 177 -19.10 -16.25 3.26
C ASN A 177 -20.12 -16.20 2.12
N PHE A 178 -20.36 -14.99 1.60
CA PHE A 178 -21.26 -14.79 0.47
C PHE A 178 -20.47 -14.86 -0.82
N ASP A 179 -20.93 -15.66 -1.74
CA ASP A 179 -20.60 -15.55 -3.13
C ASP A 179 -21.41 -14.38 -3.72
N TYR A 180 -20.70 -13.27 -4.01
CA TYR A 180 -21.35 -12.08 -4.58
C TYR A 180 -21.54 -12.19 -6.09
N GLU A 181 -21.11 -13.27 -6.70
CA GLU A 181 -21.38 -13.53 -8.11
C GLU A 181 -22.85 -13.90 -8.28
N SER A 182 -23.53 -13.22 -9.21
CA SER A 182 -24.87 -13.61 -9.60
C SER A 182 -24.80 -14.97 -10.31
N PRO A 183 -25.40 -16.04 -9.77
CA PRO A 183 -25.37 -17.34 -10.43
C PRO A 183 -26.08 -17.34 -11.80
N TRP A 184 -26.84 -16.28 -12.08
CA TRP A 184 -27.60 -16.11 -13.31
C TRP A 184 -26.86 -15.33 -14.40
N GLU A 185 -25.98 -14.42 -14.02
CA GLU A 185 -25.30 -13.50 -14.95
C GLU A 185 -23.78 -13.70 -14.98
N GLY A 186 -23.13 -13.85 -13.82
CA GLY A 186 -21.69 -13.95 -13.72
C GLY A 186 -21.09 -15.12 -14.49
N THR A 187 -21.71 -16.29 -14.38
CA THR A 187 -21.23 -17.52 -15.04
C THR A 187 -21.31 -17.45 -16.57
N LYS A 188 -22.31 -16.76 -17.10
CA LYS A 188 -22.45 -16.56 -18.56
C LYS A 188 -21.39 -15.59 -19.06
N TYR A 189 -21.19 -14.46 -18.37
CA TYR A 189 -20.22 -13.44 -18.73
C TYR A 189 -18.77 -13.94 -18.71
N ILE A 190 -18.43 -14.76 -17.71
CA ILE A 190 -17.09 -15.38 -17.63
C ILE A 190 -16.88 -16.39 -18.75
N LYS A 191 -17.87 -17.20 -19.08
CA LYS A 191 -17.78 -18.13 -20.21
C LYS A 191 -17.58 -17.42 -21.54
N GLU A 192 -18.33 -16.35 -21.80
CA GLU A 192 -18.18 -15.55 -23.03
C GLU A 192 -16.81 -14.89 -23.14
N LEU A 193 -16.23 -14.43 -22.03
CA LEU A 193 -14.88 -13.88 -21.99
C LEU A 193 -13.80 -14.95 -22.23
N THR A 194 -13.98 -16.15 -21.69
CA THR A 194 -13.03 -17.26 -21.87
C THR A 194 -13.07 -17.77 -23.32
N GLU A 195 -14.23 -17.99 -23.88
CA GLU A 195 -14.43 -18.40 -25.28
C GLU A 195 -13.93 -17.35 -26.28
N SER A 196 -14.05 -16.05 -25.96
CA SER A 196 -13.53 -14.97 -26.82
C SER A 196 -12.01 -14.87 -26.81
N ASN A 197 -11.34 -15.33 -25.77
CA ASN A 197 -9.87 -15.37 -25.66
C ASN A 197 -9.27 -16.61 -26.34
N ASP A 198 -9.99 -17.74 -26.36
CA ASP A 198 -9.56 -18.97 -27.04
C ASP A 198 -9.67 -18.86 -28.58
N ILE A 199 -10.48 -17.93 -29.11
CA ILE A 199 -10.60 -17.66 -30.54
C ILE A 199 -9.50 -16.72 -31.06
N LYS A 200 -8.73 -16.07 -30.19
CA LYS A 200 -7.66 -15.11 -30.53
C LYS A 200 -6.24 -15.69 -30.43
N ASN A 201 -6.10 -16.95 -30.10
CA ASN A 201 -4.87 -17.73 -30.12
C ASN A 201 -5.03 -18.83 -31.20
#